data_482afaf7b7f22676f26961ffaf5954ed
#
_entry.id   482afaf7b7f22676f26961ffaf5954ed
#
_cell.length_a   1.000
_cell.length_b   1.000
_cell.length_c   1.000
_cell.angle_alpha   90.00
_cell.angle_beta   90.00
_cell.angle_gamma   90.00
#
_symmetry.space_group_name_H-M   'P 1'
#
loop_
_entity.id
_entity.type
_entity.pdbx_description
1 polymer ?
#
loop_
_entity_poly.entity_id
_entity_poly.type
_entity_poly.pdbx_seq_one_letter_code
_entity_poly.pdbx_strand_id
1 'polypeptide(L)'
;MLAMAAFFTGCEEVPPFIDYSKTVVLAKDTTYFIDVLPAADNKNVLIEDLSGVRCVNCPDANVTAKNIQAKNPDRVVVLTLFPTSLKNFTTPYVGEDTLVTQDAENIMTQILKTPTGLPSGAVDRIKYSAEPSITMRETKWEKYTNDQLLLKSKVNTTLELAKDESQRKMVANVKAVFTESFSHPVYMTLMLVESEIESKQDTKGGEVEDYVHHHVLRKCITPYNGIQLAATIEKGRVFEKGFEIEIPEKYKFSKCSVVAIINLNEADNKEVLQSVEAK
;
A
#
# COMPACT_ATOMS: atom_id res chain seq x y z
N MET A 1 64.15 11.21 -18.03
CA MET A 1 63.05 10.21 -18.05
C MET A 1 61.92 10.70 -17.11
N LEU A 2 60.88 11.24 -17.69
CA LEU A 2 59.71 11.72 -16.91
C LEU A 2 58.67 10.60 -16.94
N ALA A 3 58.30 10.05 -15.77
CA ALA A 3 57.24 9.05 -15.66
C ALA A 3 55.89 9.77 -15.58
N MET A 4 55.03 9.54 -16.56
CA MET A 4 53.68 10.08 -16.66
C MET A 4 52.74 9.10 -15.91
N ALA A 5 52.27 9.50 -14.74
CA ALA A 5 51.28 8.74 -13.98
C ALA A 5 49.88 9.01 -14.61
N ALA A 6 49.28 7.97 -15.18
CA ALA A 6 47.89 8.00 -15.64
C ALA A 6 46.94 7.76 -14.46
N PHE A 7 46.19 8.77 -14.10
CA PHE A 7 45.05 8.62 -13.18
C PHE A 7 43.86 8.05 -13.96
N PHE A 8 43.52 6.80 -13.69
CA PHE A 8 42.22 6.24 -14.10
C PHE A 8 41.16 6.68 -13.08
N THR A 9 40.35 7.67 -13.44
CA THR A 9 39.10 7.93 -12.74
C THR A 9 38.09 6.91 -13.24
N GLY A 10 37.90 5.81 -12.52
CA GLY A 10 36.82 4.91 -12.73
C GLY A 10 35.54 5.61 -12.31
N CYS A 11 34.56 5.80 -13.24
CA CYS A 11 33.20 6.07 -12.88
C CYS A 11 32.66 4.83 -12.18
N GLU A 12 32.37 4.92 -10.89
CA GLU A 12 31.65 3.89 -10.17
C GLU A 12 30.17 4.04 -10.61
N GLU A 13 29.72 3.20 -11.57
CA GLU A 13 28.31 3.06 -11.87
C GLU A 13 27.66 2.44 -10.63
N VAL A 14 26.82 3.22 -9.93
CA VAL A 14 25.90 2.69 -8.94
C VAL A 14 24.72 2.08 -9.71
N PRO A 15 24.62 0.75 -9.84
CA PRO A 15 23.50 0.14 -10.51
C PRO A 15 22.22 0.49 -9.75
N PRO A 16 21.08 0.69 -10.44
CA PRO A 16 19.82 0.83 -9.74
C PRO A 16 19.62 -0.42 -8.88
N PHE A 17 19.25 -0.22 -7.61
CA PHE A 17 18.96 -1.30 -6.68
C PHE A 17 17.72 -2.06 -7.18
N ILE A 18 17.93 -3.02 -8.05
CA ILE A 18 16.93 -4.04 -8.38
C ILE A 18 17.07 -5.08 -7.28
N ASP A 19 16.17 -5.02 -6.31
CA ASP A 19 16.11 -6.03 -5.25
C ASP A 19 15.58 -7.35 -5.82
N TYR A 20 16.46 -8.16 -6.37
CA TYR A 20 16.17 -9.51 -6.83
C TYR A 20 15.93 -10.51 -5.68
N SER A 21 16.08 -10.08 -4.42
CA SER A 21 15.95 -10.96 -3.25
C SER A 21 14.50 -11.28 -2.88
N LYS A 22 13.52 -10.54 -3.40
CA LYS A 22 12.10 -10.83 -3.19
C LYS A 22 11.57 -11.78 -4.27
N THR A 23 12.03 -13.03 -4.27
CA THR A 23 11.31 -14.09 -4.98
C THR A 23 10.01 -14.32 -4.21
N VAL A 24 8.89 -13.86 -4.76
CA VAL A 24 7.56 -14.15 -4.20
C VAL A 24 7.28 -15.63 -4.43
N VAL A 25 7.33 -16.42 -3.38
CA VAL A 25 6.92 -17.81 -3.45
C VAL A 25 5.40 -17.85 -3.39
N LEU A 26 4.76 -18.18 -4.51
CA LEU A 26 3.33 -18.35 -4.58
C LEU A 26 2.97 -19.79 -4.14
N ALA A 27 2.15 -19.89 -3.08
CA ALA A 27 1.55 -21.16 -2.68
C ALA A 27 0.48 -21.62 -3.69
N LYS A 28 -0.12 -20.68 -4.43
CA LYS A 28 -1.06 -20.93 -5.53
C LYS A 28 -0.83 -19.92 -6.65
N ASP A 29 -0.82 -20.38 -7.88
CA ASP A 29 -0.76 -19.52 -9.08
C ASP A 29 -1.60 -20.16 -10.20
N THR A 30 -2.85 -19.71 -10.33
CA THR A 30 -3.79 -20.27 -11.28
C THR A 30 -4.50 -19.15 -12.03
N THR A 31 -4.73 -19.36 -13.34
CA THR A 31 -5.56 -18.48 -14.15
C THR A 31 -6.45 -19.30 -15.10
N TYR A 32 -7.69 -18.87 -15.26
CA TYR A 32 -8.67 -19.53 -16.14
C TYR A 32 -9.75 -18.54 -16.60
N PHE A 33 -10.62 -18.98 -17.48
CA PHE A 33 -11.82 -18.25 -17.89
C PHE A 33 -13.07 -18.82 -17.25
N ILE A 34 -14.05 -17.95 -17.03
CA ILE A 34 -15.42 -18.34 -16.66
C ILE A 34 -16.38 -17.89 -17.73
N ASP A 35 -17.33 -18.79 -18.10
CA ASP A 35 -18.34 -18.52 -19.14
C ASP A 35 -19.48 -17.63 -18.62
N VAL A 36 -19.82 -17.76 -17.33
CA VAL A 36 -20.88 -16.99 -16.69
C VAL A 36 -20.27 -15.95 -15.76
N LEU A 37 -20.38 -14.70 -16.16
CA LEU A 37 -19.83 -13.59 -15.37
C LEU A 37 -20.71 -13.27 -14.17
N PRO A 38 -20.12 -13.08 -12.97
CA PRO A 38 -20.85 -12.49 -11.87
C PRO A 38 -21.20 -11.03 -12.16
N ALA A 39 -22.18 -10.50 -11.47
CA ALA A 39 -22.41 -9.06 -11.44
C ALA A 39 -21.16 -8.34 -10.92
N ALA A 40 -20.89 -7.13 -11.43
CA ALA A 40 -19.80 -6.32 -10.91
C ALA A 40 -20.11 -5.86 -9.48
N ASP A 41 -19.18 -6.12 -8.57
CA ASP A 41 -19.27 -5.71 -7.18
C ASP A 41 -19.26 -4.17 -7.04
N ASN A 42 -19.58 -3.68 -5.89
CA ASN A 42 -19.32 -2.28 -5.57
C ASN A 42 -17.81 -2.08 -5.42
N LYS A 43 -17.31 -0.94 -5.89
CA LYS A 43 -15.91 -0.59 -5.73
C LYS A 43 -15.60 -0.30 -4.26
N ASN A 44 -14.55 -0.91 -3.73
CA ASN A 44 -13.94 -0.54 -2.47
C ASN A 44 -12.82 0.47 -2.75
N VAL A 45 -12.55 1.35 -1.80
CA VAL A 45 -11.66 2.49 -1.97
C VAL A 45 -10.47 2.37 -1.04
N LEU A 46 -9.26 2.61 -1.57
CA LEU A 46 -8.03 2.70 -0.80
C LEU A 46 -7.74 4.16 -0.44
N ILE A 47 -7.47 4.43 0.84
CA ILE A 47 -6.87 5.67 1.31
C ILE A 47 -5.44 5.35 1.76
N GLU A 48 -4.44 5.96 1.13
CA GLU A 48 -3.05 5.90 1.55
C GLU A 48 -2.69 7.21 2.25
N ASP A 49 -2.44 7.13 3.58
CA ASP A 49 -2.10 8.26 4.45
C ASP A 49 -0.60 8.30 4.71
N LEU A 50 0.09 9.31 4.18
CA LEU A 50 1.49 9.58 4.49
C LEU A 50 1.59 10.29 5.83
N SER A 51 2.19 9.64 6.81
CA SER A 51 2.19 10.04 8.21
C SER A 51 3.61 10.11 8.81
N GLY A 52 3.70 10.58 10.05
CA GLY A 52 4.96 10.65 10.80
C GLY A 52 4.74 10.86 12.28
N VAL A 53 5.50 10.18 13.13
CA VAL A 53 5.40 10.25 14.60
C VAL A 53 5.71 11.66 15.16
N ARG A 54 6.45 12.48 14.40
CA ARG A 54 6.78 13.87 14.74
C ARG A 54 5.97 14.90 13.95
N CYS A 55 4.92 14.45 13.27
CA CYS A 55 4.02 15.32 12.51
C CYS A 55 2.84 15.73 13.37
N VAL A 56 2.84 16.94 13.89
CA VAL A 56 1.83 17.46 14.83
C VAL A 56 0.40 17.51 14.28
N ASN A 57 0.24 17.50 12.95
CA ASN A 57 -1.07 17.54 12.29
C ASN A 57 -1.52 16.15 11.79
N CYS A 58 -0.64 15.14 11.77
CA CYS A 58 -0.97 13.81 11.26
C CYS A 58 -2.06 13.09 12.09
N PRO A 59 -2.17 13.26 13.42
CA PRO A 59 -3.28 12.73 14.18
C PRO A 59 -4.67 13.15 13.67
N ASP A 60 -4.84 14.39 13.18
CA ASP A 60 -6.11 14.84 12.62
C ASP A 60 -6.44 14.11 11.30
N ALA A 61 -5.43 13.82 10.47
CA ALA A 61 -5.60 13.03 9.25
C ALA A 61 -5.99 11.58 9.58
N ASN A 62 -5.35 10.96 10.58
CA ASN A 62 -5.71 9.63 11.05
C ASN A 62 -7.17 9.58 11.53
N VAL A 63 -7.62 10.60 12.28
CA VAL A 63 -9.03 10.72 12.70
C VAL A 63 -9.96 10.84 11.49
N THR A 64 -9.57 11.62 10.48
CA THR A 64 -10.34 11.79 9.25
C THR A 64 -10.47 10.45 8.50
N ALA A 65 -9.35 9.73 8.28
CA ALA A 65 -9.37 8.42 7.61
C ALA A 65 -10.25 7.41 8.38
N LYS A 66 -10.09 7.34 9.71
CA LYS A 66 -10.90 6.49 10.59
C LYS A 66 -12.40 6.80 10.49
N ASN A 67 -12.78 8.07 10.46
CA ASN A 67 -14.18 8.49 10.34
C ASN A 67 -14.77 8.13 8.97
N ILE A 68 -13.99 8.27 7.88
CA ILE A 68 -14.42 7.86 6.54
C ILE A 68 -14.63 6.35 6.49
N GLN A 69 -13.69 5.57 7.05
CA GLN A 69 -13.81 4.10 7.14
C GLN A 69 -15.01 3.68 7.97
N ALA A 70 -15.23 4.31 9.14
CA ALA A 70 -16.37 3.98 10.01
C ALA A 70 -17.74 4.25 9.38
N LYS A 71 -17.83 5.28 8.50
CA LYS A 71 -19.06 5.56 7.73
C LYS A 71 -19.29 4.55 6.59
N ASN A 72 -18.22 3.85 6.17
CA ASN A 72 -18.22 2.93 5.03
C ASN A 72 -17.52 1.61 5.40
N PRO A 73 -18.06 0.87 6.38
CA PRO A 73 -17.45 -0.38 6.82
C PRO A 73 -17.31 -1.36 5.65
N ASP A 74 -16.21 -2.10 5.62
CA ASP A 74 -15.87 -3.09 4.60
C ASP A 74 -15.69 -2.53 3.16
N ARG A 75 -15.87 -1.21 2.97
CA ARG A 75 -15.79 -0.54 1.68
C ARG A 75 -14.61 0.42 1.55
N VAL A 76 -14.00 0.80 2.66
CA VAL A 76 -12.83 1.69 2.70
C VAL A 76 -11.69 0.98 3.40
N VAL A 77 -10.60 0.81 2.67
CA VAL A 77 -9.32 0.31 3.19
C VAL A 77 -8.42 1.51 3.46
N VAL A 78 -7.85 1.57 4.66
CA VAL A 78 -6.87 2.60 5.03
C VAL A 78 -5.49 1.97 5.13
N LEU A 79 -4.48 2.66 4.63
CA LEU A 79 -3.08 2.28 4.73
C LEU A 79 -2.25 3.48 5.19
N THR A 80 -1.64 3.39 6.37
CA THR A 80 -0.78 4.44 6.90
C THR A 80 0.68 4.14 6.56
N LEU A 81 1.34 5.10 5.91
CA LEU A 81 2.68 4.99 5.36
C LEU A 81 3.65 5.89 6.13
N PHE A 82 4.74 5.31 6.64
CA PHE A 82 5.84 6.03 7.27
C PHE A 82 7.09 5.92 6.41
N PRO A 83 7.34 6.90 5.49
CA PRO A 83 8.49 6.86 4.59
C PRO A 83 9.82 7.11 5.32
N THR A 84 10.92 6.58 4.78
CA THR A 84 12.25 6.71 5.41
C THR A 84 12.91 8.07 5.17
N SER A 85 12.59 8.77 4.06
CA SER A 85 13.22 10.04 3.69
C SER A 85 12.66 11.26 4.41
N LEU A 86 11.43 11.19 4.93
CA LEU A 86 10.79 12.30 5.66
C LEU A 86 11.26 12.38 7.11
N LYS A 87 12.56 12.32 7.35
CA LYS A 87 13.19 12.19 8.68
C LYS A 87 12.71 13.20 9.74
N ASN A 88 12.41 14.42 9.35
CA ASN A 88 11.90 15.45 10.27
C ASN A 88 10.53 15.07 10.87
N PHE A 89 9.79 14.18 10.23
CA PHE A 89 8.47 13.71 10.64
C PHE A 89 8.46 12.26 11.10
N THR A 90 9.34 11.41 10.57
CA THR A 90 9.25 9.95 10.73
C THR A 90 10.34 9.36 11.61
N THR A 91 11.37 10.14 12.02
CA THR A 91 12.41 9.64 12.94
C THR A 91 11.77 9.18 14.24
N PRO A 92 11.92 7.90 14.64
CA PRO A 92 11.33 7.40 15.88
C PRO A 92 11.91 8.09 17.10
N TYR A 93 11.21 8.04 18.21
CA TYR A 93 11.72 8.45 19.51
C TYR A 93 12.73 7.43 20.04
N VAL A 94 13.61 7.88 20.92
CA VAL A 94 14.61 7.00 21.54
C VAL A 94 13.89 5.95 22.39
N GLY A 95 14.19 4.69 22.15
CA GLY A 95 13.56 3.55 22.83
C GLY A 95 12.27 3.04 22.17
N GLU A 96 11.75 3.72 21.15
CA GLU A 96 10.56 3.30 20.43
C GLU A 96 10.91 2.47 19.18
N ASP A 97 10.04 1.53 18.84
CA ASP A 97 10.14 0.80 17.57
C ASP A 97 9.87 1.72 16.39
N THR A 98 10.56 1.46 15.29
CA THR A 98 10.35 2.22 14.07
C THR A 98 9.08 1.78 13.34
N LEU A 99 8.28 2.76 12.94
CA LEU A 99 7.13 2.54 12.03
C LEU A 99 7.54 2.70 10.55
N VAL A 100 8.74 3.25 10.27
CA VAL A 100 9.20 3.49 8.91
C VAL A 100 9.53 2.20 8.17
N THR A 101 9.20 2.15 6.88
CA THR A 101 9.55 1.04 6.01
C THR A 101 10.07 1.54 4.66
N GLN A 102 10.96 0.77 4.04
CA GLN A 102 11.42 1.07 2.68
C GLN A 102 10.30 0.90 1.65
N ASP A 103 9.33 0.01 1.91
CA ASP A 103 8.16 -0.15 1.05
C ASP A 103 7.29 1.11 1.06
N ALA A 104 7.09 1.77 2.23
CA ALA A 104 6.40 3.06 2.32
C ALA A 104 7.15 4.16 1.55
N GLU A 105 8.50 4.18 1.64
CA GLU A 105 9.33 5.09 0.86
C GLU A 105 9.15 4.90 -0.64
N ASN A 106 9.19 3.64 -1.09
CA ASN A 106 9.04 3.31 -2.50
C ASN A 106 7.64 3.65 -3.02
N ILE A 107 6.59 3.38 -2.22
CA ILE A 107 5.22 3.79 -2.57
C ILE A 107 5.15 5.32 -2.68
N MET A 108 5.66 6.06 -1.69
CA MET A 108 5.64 7.52 -1.73
C MET A 108 6.38 8.06 -2.96
N THR A 109 7.63 7.64 -3.18
CA THR A 109 8.48 8.26 -4.21
C THR A 109 8.16 7.80 -5.63
N GLN A 110 7.80 6.53 -5.81
CA GLN A 110 7.62 5.93 -7.15
C GLN A 110 6.16 5.87 -7.60
N ILE A 111 5.20 5.84 -6.66
CA ILE A 111 3.77 5.74 -6.98
C ILE A 111 3.06 7.07 -6.73
N LEU A 112 3.11 7.59 -5.49
CA LEU A 112 2.32 8.76 -5.08
C LEU A 112 2.97 10.08 -5.42
N LYS A 113 4.29 10.12 -5.58
CA LYS A 113 5.20 11.29 -5.61
C LYS A 113 5.28 11.97 -4.25
N THR A 114 6.49 12.38 -3.89
CA THR A 114 6.78 13.02 -2.60
C THR A 114 5.95 14.27 -2.41
N PRO A 115 5.16 14.39 -1.35
CA PRO A 115 4.36 15.57 -1.07
C PRO A 115 5.24 16.74 -0.59
N THR A 116 4.71 17.94 -0.66
CA THR A 116 5.40 19.15 -0.13
C THR A 116 5.36 19.25 1.39
N GLY A 117 4.57 18.42 2.06
CA GLY A 117 4.44 18.36 3.52
C GLY A 117 3.43 17.33 3.98
N LEU A 118 3.37 17.11 5.30
CA LEU A 118 2.44 16.20 5.97
C LEU A 118 1.41 16.97 6.82
N PRO A 119 0.21 16.41 7.06
CA PRO A 119 -0.32 15.18 6.47
C PRO A 119 -0.62 15.34 4.98
N SER A 120 -0.48 14.24 4.23
CA SER A 120 -0.84 14.17 2.82
C SER A 120 -1.18 12.71 2.48
N GLY A 121 -2.02 12.47 1.49
CA GLY A 121 -2.37 11.10 1.12
C GLY A 121 -3.06 11.03 -0.23
N ALA A 122 -3.43 9.83 -0.63
CA ALA A 122 -4.07 9.55 -1.90
C ALA A 122 -5.34 8.74 -1.72
N VAL A 123 -6.30 8.94 -2.62
CA VAL A 123 -7.50 8.11 -2.73
C VAL A 123 -7.41 7.37 -4.07
N ASP A 124 -7.36 6.03 -4.00
CA ASP A 124 -7.22 5.12 -5.15
C ASP A 124 -6.08 5.45 -6.10
N ARG A 125 -5.05 6.20 -5.65
CA ARG A 125 -3.90 6.63 -6.47
C ARG A 125 -4.28 7.42 -7.72
N ILE A 126 -5.46 8.07 -7.70
CA ILE A 126 -5.97 8.85 -8.83
C ILE A 126 -5.49 10.29 -8.72
N LYS A 127 -4.93 10.83 -9.81
CA LYS A 127 -4.74 12.26 -9.95
C LYS A 127 -6.05 12.91 -10.38
N TYR A 128 -6.81 13.41 -9.43
CA TYR A 128 -8.07 14.11 -9.72
C TYR A 128 -7.78 15.44 -10.43
N SER A 129 -8.65 15.81 -11.36
CA SER A 129 -8.45 17.01 -12.23
C SER A 129 -8.35 18.33 -11.45
N ALA A 130 -8.99 18.41 -10.27
CA ALA A 130 -8.97 19.58 -9.42
C ALA A 130 -7.75 19.62 -8.47
N GLU A 131 -6.93 18.57 -8.45
CA GLU A 131 -5.77 18.48 -7.56
C GLU A 131 -4.45 18.59 -8.35
N PRO A 132 -3.42 19.25 -7.80
CA PRO A 132 -2.14 19.41 -8.49
C PRO A 132 -1.33 18.12 -8.55
N SER A 133 -1.59 17.17 -7.64
CA SER A 133 -0.86 15.90 -7.51
C SER A 133 -1.82 14.74 -7.22
N ILE A 134 -1.30 13.50 -7.23
CA ILE A 134 -1.98 12.31 -6.71
C ILE A 134 -2.22 12.47 -5.21
N THR A 135 -1.22 13.02 -4.48
CA THR A 135 -1.34 13.29 -3.06
C THR A 135 -2.06 14.61 -2.80
N MET A 136 -2.91 14.62 -1.79
CA MET A 136 -3.73 15.75 -1.39
C MET A 136 -3.89 15.79 0.14
N ARG A 137 -4.37 16.91 0.67
CA ARG A 137 -4.65 17.05 2.09
C ARG A 137 -5.86 16.21 2.51
N GLU A 138 -5.87 15.81 3.77
CA GLU A 138 -6.91 15.00 4.43
C GLU A 138 -8.33 15.56 4.26
N THR A 139 -8.46 16.88 4.18
CA THR A 139 -9.75 17.57 3.98
C THR A 139 -10.44 17.24 2.65
N LYS A 140 -9.72 16.64 1.72
CA LYS A 140 -10.24 16.23 0.40
C LYS A 140 -10.62 14.76 0.32
N TRP A 141 -10.13 13.92 1.23
CA TRP A 141 -10.27 12.47 1.14
C TRP A 141 -11.73 12.01 1.15
N GLU A 142 -12.56 12.57 2.05
CA GLU A 142 -13.97 12.17 2.14
C GLU A 142 -14.74 12.40 0.82
N LYS A 143 -14.51 13.55 0.18
CA LYS A 143 -15.14 13.85 -1.12
C LYS A 143 -14.79 12.80 -2.17
N TYR A 144 -13.49 12.57 -2.39
CA TYR A 144 -13.04 11.66 -3.45
C TYR A 144 -13.34 10.20 -3.12
N THR A 145 -13.31 9.80 -1.84
CA THR A 145 -13.76 8.48 -1.40
C THR A 145 -15.24 8.28 -1.74
N ASN A 146 -16.10 9.25 -1.41
CA ASN A 146 -17.52 9.16 -1.73
C ASN A 146 -17.78 9.08 -3.24
N ASP A 147 -17.03 9.85 -4.06
CA ASP A 147 -17.13 9.79 -5.51
C ASP A 147 -16.78 8.39 -6.05
N GLN A 148 -15.72 7.75 -5.52
CA GLN A 148 -15.28 6.41 -5.92
C GLN A 148 -16.22 5.30 -5.43
N LEU A 149 -16.80 5.45 -4.25
CA LEU A 149 -17.76 4.49 -3.68
C LEU A 149 -19.05 4.35 -4.50
N LEU A 150 -19.38 5.32 -5.35
CA LEU A 150 -20.54 5.26 -6.27
C LEU A 150 -20.29 4.33 -7.47
N LEU A 151 -19.05 3.97 -7.74
CA LEU A 151 -18.68 3.19 -8.91
C LEU A 151 -18.86 1.68 -8.69
N LYS A 152 -18.96 0.96 -9.79
CA LYS A 152 -18.81 -0.49 -9.81
C LYS A 152 -17.35 -0.86 -10.03
N SER A 153 -16.95 -1.98 -9.43
CA SER A 153 -15.61 -2.51 -9.64
C SER A 153 -15.48 -3.12 -11.04
N LYS A 154 -14.36 -2.90 -11.68
CA LYS A 154 -13.99 -3.55 -12.95
C LYS A 154 -13.41 -4.95 -12.75
N VAL A 155 -13.13 -5.30 -11.49
CA VAL A 155 -12.59 -6.58 -11.05
C VAL A 155 -13.15 -6.95 -9.68
N ASN A 156 -13.95 -8.00 -9.59
CA ASN A 156 -14.42 -8.53 -8.32
C ASN A 156 -13.25 -9.23 -7.63
N THR A 157 -12.92 -8.80 -6.42
CA THR A 157 -11.74 -9.30 -5.70
C THR A 157 -12.13 -9.79 -4.32
N THR A 158 -11.72 -11.03 -4.01
CA THR A 158 -11.85 -11.59 -2.66
C THR A 158 -10.47 -11.90 -2.10
N LEU A 159 -10.34 -11.79 -0.77
CA LEU A 159 -9.14 -12.12 -0.02
C LEU A 159 -9.54 -13.02 1.16
N GLU A 160 -9.07 -14.25 1.14
CA GLU A 160 -9.22 -15.18 2.25
C GLU A 160 -7.89 -15.26 3.00
N LEU A 161 -7.94 -15.18 4.33
CA LEU A 161 -6.77 -15.19 5.20
C LEU A 161 -6.89 -16.30 6.25
N ALA A 162 -6.03 -17.31 6.16
CA ALA A 162 -5.84 -18.30 7.21
C ALA A 162 -4.68 -17.88 8.11
N LYS A 163 -4.85 -17.99 9.44
CA LYS A 163 -3.86 -17.60 10.44
C LYS A 163 -3.45 -18.77 11.31
N ASP A 164 -2.14 -19.01 11.42
CA ASP A 164 -1.53 -19.93 12.36
C ASP A 164 -0.63 -19.13 13.32
N GLU A 165 -1.18 -18.80 14.48
CA GLU A 165 -0.46 -18.03 15.49
C GLU A 165 0.71 -18.82 16.10
N SER A 166 0.57 -20.14 16.21
CA SER A 166 1.60 -21.00 16.79
C SER A 166 2.88 -21.03 15.96
N GLN A 167 2.74 -20.93 14.64
CA GLN A 167 3.86 -20.86 13.69
C GLN A 167 4.15 -19.43 13.23
N ARG A 168 3.37 -18.44 13.70
CA ARG A 168 3.42 -17.04 13.26
C ARG A 168 3.36 -16.91 11.73
N LYS A 169 2.48 -17.69 11.11
CA LYS A 169 2.27 -17.73 9.65
C LYS A 169 0.85 -17.35 9.28
N MET A 170 0.71 -16.71 8.14
CA MET A 170 -0.56 -16.44 7.48
C MET A 170 -0.50 -16.96 6.05
N VAL A 171 -1.64 -17.47 5.56
CA VAL A 171 -1.82 -17.82 4.16
C VAL A 171 -2.92 -16.95 3.60
N ALA A 172 -2.58 -16.10 2.63
CA ALA A 172 -3.50 -15.20 1.96
C ALA A 172 -3.81 -15.71 0.57
N ASN A 173 -5.08 -15.96 0.26
CA ASN A 173 -5.56 -16.36 -1.06
C ASN A 173 -6.36 -15.23 -1.69
N VAL A 174 -5.85 -14.67 -2.79
CA VAL A 174 -6.51 -13.60 -3.55
C VAL A 174 -7.13 -14.19 -4.81
N LYS A 175 -8.42 -13.94 -5.02
CA LYS A 175 -9.11 -14.25 -6.27
C LYS A 175 -9.60 -12.95 -6.91
N ALA A 176 -9.22 -12.73 -8.17
CA ALA A 176 -9.61 -11.58 -8.97
C ALA A 176 -10.37 -12.05 -10.22
N VAL A 177 -11.63 -11.66 -10.34
CA VAL A 177 -12.53 -11.98 -11.47
C VAL A 177 -12.77 -10.71 -12.27
N PHE A 178 -12.23 -10.63 -13.47
CA PHE A 178 -12.34 -9.43 -14.30
C PHE A 178 -13.69 -9.34 -14.98
N THR A 179 -14.46 -8.30 -14.66
CA THR A 179 -15.78 -8.01 -15.23
C THR A 179 -15.70 -7.11 -16.46
N GLU A 180 -14.52 -6.53 -16.73
CA GLU A 180 -14.19 -5.73 -17.91
C GLU A 180 -12.87 -6.20 -18.51
N SER A 181 -12.61 -5.81 -19.77
CA SER A 181 -11.33 -6.07 -20.47
C SER A 181 -10.35 -4.92 -20.26
N PHE A 182 -9.04 -5.22 -20.23
CA PHE A 182 -7.96 -4.26 -20.14
C PHE A 182 -6.97 -4.48 -21.27
N SER A 183 -6.61 -3.40 -21.98
CA SER A 183 -5.63 -3.40 -23.06
C SER A 183 -4.22 -3.05 -22.60
N HIS A 184 -4.01 -2.91 -21.29
CA HIS A 184 -2.75 -2.53 -20.66
C HIS A 184 -2.50 -3.39 -19.41
N PRO A 185 -1.25 -3.45 -18.92
CA PRO A 185 -0.89 -4.30 -17.79
C PRO A 185 -1.65 -3.98 -16.52
N VAL A 186 -2.13 -5.03 -15.84
CA VAL A 186 -2.77 -4.94 -14.53
C VAL A 186 -1.91 -5.70 -13.52
N TYR A 187 -1.86 -5.17 -12.30
CA TYR A 187 -0.99 -5.68 -11.23
C TYR A 187 -1.80 -6.02 -10.00
N MET A 188 -1.24 -6.90 -9.18
CA MET A 188 -1.73 -7.25 -7.84
C MET A 188 -0.65 -6.90 -6.83
N THR A 189 -0.98 -6.10 -5.82
CA THR A 189 -0.09 -5.78 -4.70
C THR A 189 -0.68 -6.32 -3.42
N LEU A 190 0.13 -7.05 -2.65
CA LEU A 190 -0.25 -7.61 -1.35
C LEU A 190 0.62 -7.00 -0.26
N MET A 191 0.01 -6.55 0.83
CA MET A 191 0.66 -5.80 1.90
C MET A 191 0.31 -6.35 3.28
N LEU A 192 1.30 -6.48 4.15
CA LEU A 192 1.12 -6.75 5.58
C LEU A 192 0.94 -5.43 6.31
N VAL A 193 -0.12 -5.36 7.11
CA VAL A 193 -0.51 -4.17 7.87
C VAL A 193 -0.64 -4.55 9.34
N GLU A 194 -0.27 -3.65 10.24
CA GLU A 194 -0.46 -3.83 11.69
C GLU A 194 -1.22 -2.64 12.26
N SER A 195 -2.12 -2.93 13.18
CA SER A 195 -2.90 -1.93 13.93
C SER A 195 -2.66 -2.05 15.44
N GLU A 196 -3.16 -1.07 16.18
CA GLU A 196 -3.04 -0.98 17.64
C GLU A 196 -1.57 -1.04 18.12
N ILE A 197 -0.72 -0.27 17.42
CA ILE A 197 0.68 -0.10 17.80
C ILE A 197 0.76 1.12 18.73
N GLU A 198 1.14 0.91 19.96
CA GLU A 198 1.39 1.97 20.92
C GLU A 198 2.81 2.53 20.68
N SER A 199 2.93 3.82 20.43
CA SER A 199 4.20 4.54 20.26
C SER A 199 3.95 6.03 20.39
N LYS A 200 4.99 6.80 20.73
CA LYS A 200 4.90 8.26 20.89
C LYS A 200 4.49 8.95 19.59
N GLN A 201 3.71 10.04 19.77
CA GLN A 201 3.24 10.88 18.66
C GLN A 201 3.20 12.35 19.07
N ASP A 202 3.78 13.22 18.25
CA ASP A 202 3.56 14.65 18.37
C ASP A 202 2.13 15.01 17.93
N THR A 203 1.48 15.84 18.75
CA THR A 203 0.15 16.38 18.47
C THR A 203 0.12 17.88 18.66
N LYS A 204 -0.95 18.56 18.25
CA LYS A 204 -1.17 19.99 18.53
C LYS A 204 -1.24 20.29 20.03
N GLY A 205 -1.55 19.31 20.86
CA GLY A 205 -1.62 19.42 22.30
C GLY A 205 -0.31 19.06 23.02
N GLY A 206 0.74 18.73 22.28
CA GLY A 206 2.01 18.23 22.78
C GLY A 206 2.25 16.77 22.44
N GLU A 207 3.28 16.20 23.02
CA GLU A 207 3.67 14.80 22.85
C GLU A 207 2.71 13.89 23.63
N VAL A 208 2.25 12.81 22.97
CA VAL A 208 1.43 11.75 23.56
C VAL A 208 2.26 10.47 23.56
N GLU A 209 2.53 9.93 24.76
CA GLU A 209 3.43 8.79 24.98
C GLU A 209 2.84 7.48 24.45
N ASP A 210 1.56 7.25 24.67
CA ASP A 210 0.80 6.02 24.42
C ASP A 210 -0.20 6.19 23.26
N TYR A 211 0.21 6.92 22.21
CA TYR A 211 -0.62 7.09 21.02
C TYR A 211 -0.76 5.77 20.27
N VAL A 212 -1.99 5.44 19.86
CA VAL A 212 -2.29 4.18 19.17
C VAL A 212 -2.35 4.40 17.67
N HIS A 213 -1.37 3.86 16.96
CA HIS A 213 -1.30 3.88 15.50
C HIS A 213 -2.09 2.72 14.89
N HIS A 214 -2.77 2.98 13.77
CA HIS A 214 -3.59 2.00 13.06
C HIS A 214 -3.19 1.91 11.59
N HIS A 215 -3.47 0.75 10.99
CA HIS A 215 -3.29 0.48 9.55
C HIS A 215 -1.87 0.75 9.03
N VAL A 216 -0.85 0.53 9.86
CA VAL A 216 0.55 0.81 9.53
C VAL A 216 1.09 -0.23 8.56
N LEU A 217 1.60 0.19 7.40
CA LEU A 217 2.29 -0.70 6.47
C LEU A 217 3.57 -1.25 7.11
N ARG A 218 3.62 -2.56 7.28
CA ARG A 218 4.83 -3.24 7.79
C ARG A 218 5.72 -3.79 6.69
N LYS A 219 5.12 -4.29 5.60
CA LYS A 219 5.86 -4.85 4.47
C LYS A 219 4.94 -5.02 3.26
N CYS A 220 5.45 -4.81 2.06
CA CYS A 220 4.86 -5.37 0.86
C CYS A 220 5.28 -6.83 0.70
N ILE A 221 4.33 -7.73 0.58
CA ILE A 221 4.58 -9.18 0.36
C ILE A 221 4.98 -9.41 -1.10
N THR A 222 4.33 -8.71 -2.02
CA THR A 222 4.75 -8.55 -3.42
C THR A 222 5.74 -7.38 -3.53
N PRO A 223 6.34 -7.11 -4.70
CA PRO A 223 6.95 -5.80 -4.96
C PRO A 223 5.94 -4.66 -4.66
N TYR A 224 6.44 -3.50 -4.20
CA TYR A 224 5.59 -2.35 -3.83
C TYR A 224 4.69 -1.85 -4.99
N ASN A 225 5.08 -2.09 -6.23
CA ASN A 225 4.36 -1.76 -7.45
C ASN A 225 3.54 -2.95 -8.01
N GLY A 226 3.51 -4.07 -7.29
CA GLY A 226 2.73 -5.26 -7.59
C GLY A 226 3.44 -6.28 -8.49
N ILE A 227 2.89 -7.48 -8.53
CA ILE A 227 3.18 -8.50 -9.55
C ILE A 227 2.25 -8.29 -10.73
N GLN A 228 2.77 -8.34 -11.94
CA GLN A 228 1.95 -8.23 -13.15
C GLN A 228 1.09 -9.49 -13.31
N LEU A 229 -0.22 -9.32 -13.39
CA LEU A 229 -1.15 -10.41 -13.67
C LEU A 229 -1.12 -10.82 -15.15
N ALA A 230 -1.25 -9.82 -16.04
CA ALA A 230 -1.10 -9.99 -17.48
C ALA A 230 -0.85 -8.64 -18.16
N ALA A 231 -0.34 -8.65 -19.40
CA ALA A 231 -0.17 -7.47 -20.23
C ALA A 231 -1.51 -6.95 -20.77
N THR A 232 -2.43 -7.87 -21.05
CA THR A 232 -3.82 -7.59 -21.45
C THR A 232 -4.73 -8.58 -20.75
N ILE A 233 -5.94 -8.17 -20.41
CA ILE A 233 -6.91 -9.02 -19.72
C ILE A 233 -8.23 -8.98 -20.48
N GLU A 234 -8.75 -10.13 -20.80
CA GLU A 234 -10.09 -10.28 -21.35
C GLU A 234 -11.11 -10.42 -20.21
N LYS A 235 -12.28 -9.87 -20.43
CA LYS A 235 -13.45 -10.04 -19.58
C LYS A 235 -13.73 -11.54 -19.34
N GLY A 236 -13.99 -11.92 -18.08
CA GLY A 236 -14.14 -13.33 -17.68
C GLY A 236 -12.85 -14.02 -17.24
N ARG A 237 -11.70 -13.37 -17.36
CA ARG A 237 -10.44 -13.89 -16.85
C ARG A 237 -10.45 -13.88 -15.32
N VAL A 238 -10.00 -14.98 -14.73
CA VAL A 238 -9.81 -15.15 -13.29
C VAL A 238 -8.35 -15.39 -12.99
N PHE A 239 -7.84 -14.76 -11.94
CA PHE A 239 -6.55 -15.05 -11.33
C PHE A 239 -6.77 -15.45 -9.88
N GLU A 240 -6.14 -16.56 -9.46
CA GLU A 240 -6.09 -17.00 -8.07
C GLU A 240 -4.62 -17.12 -7.65
N LYS A 241 -4.22 -16.35 -6.64
CA LYS A 241 -2.85 -16.33 -6.13
C LYS A 241 -2.83 -16.52 -4.63
N GLY A 242 -2.04 -17.48 -4.16
CA GLY A 242 -1.84 -17.78 -2.75
C GLY A 242 -0.45 -17.35 -2.30
N PHE A 243 -0.35 -16.76 -1.11
CA PHE A 243 0.88 -16.23 -0.53
C PHE A 243 1.05 -16.77 0.89
N GLU A 244 2.24 -17.28 1.20
CA GLU A 244 2.64 -17.57 2.58
C GLU A 244 3.38 -16.37 3.16
N ILE A 245 2.99 -15.96 4.37
CA ILE A 245 3.48 -14.76 5.03
C ILE A 245 3.97 -15.13 6.43
N GLU A 246 5.25 -14.98 6.67
CA GLU A 246 5.83 -15.10 8.01
C GLU A 246 5.74 -13.75 8.74
N ILE A 247 5.21 -13.76 9.96
CA ILE A 247 5.02 -12.57 10.79
C ILE A 247 6.16 -12.47 11.79
N PRO A 248 7.05 -11.47 11.70
CA PRO A 248 8.12 -11.26 12.65
C PRO A 248 7.63 -11.17 14.11
N GLU A 249 8.42 -11.66 15.05
CA GLU A 249 8.05 -11.67 16.48
C GLU A 249 7.76 -10.29 17.06
N LYS A 250 8.42 -9.25 16.53
CA LYS A 250 8.20 -7.86 16.95
C LYS A 250 6.82 -7.30 16.61
N TYR A 251 6.04 -7.96 15.74
CA TYR A 251 4.68 -7.53 15.40
C TYR A 251 3.65 -8.29 16.24
N LYS A 252 2.61 -7.60 16.67
CA LYS A 252 1.46 -8.21 17.38
C LYS A 252 0.65 -9.05 16.38
N PHE A 253 0.85 -10.38 16.34
CA PHE A 253 0.25 -11.28 15.35
C PHE A 253 -1.26 -11.10 15.20
N SER A 254 -1.99 -11.02 16.32
CA SER A 254 -3.46 -10.83 16.35
C SER A 254 -3.90 -9.46 15.79
N LYS A 255 -2.99 -8.49 15.65
CA LYS A 255 -3.25 -7.15 15.13
C LYS A 255 -2.75 -6.95 13.70
N CYS A 256 -2.19 -8.01 13.11
CA CYS A 256 -1.81 -8.02 11.72
C CYS A 256 -2.99 -8.39 10.82
N SER A 257 -3.12 -7.67 9.71
CA SER A 257 -4.06 -7.90 8.62
C SER A 257 -3.30 -7.91 7.29
N VAL A 258 -3.99 -8.35 6.24
CA VAL A 258 -3.46 -8.33 4.88
C VAL A 258 -4.36 -7.47 4.01
N VAL A 259 -3.75 -6.57 3.25
CA VAL A 259 -4.42 -5.76 2.23
C VAL A 259 -3.98 -6.23 0.86
N ALA A 260 -4.94 -6.49 -0.02
CA ALA A 260 -4.71 -6.76 -1.44
C ALA A 260 -5.34 -5.66 -2.29
N ILE A 261 -4.60 -5.18 -3.29
CA ILE A 261 -5.11 -4.25 -4.29
C ILE A 261 -4.88 -4.79 -5.69
N ILE A 262 -5.83 -4.53 -6.58
CA ILE A 262 -5.66 -4.68 -8.03
C ILE A 262 -5.50 -3.29 -8.60
N ASN A 263 -4.40 -3.02 -9.29
CA ASN A 263 -4.02 -1.67 -9.69
C ASN A 263 -3.39 -1.63 -11.08
N LEU A 264 -3.42 -0.45 -11.67
CA LEU A 264 -2.61 -0.09 -12.82
C LEU A 264 -1.24 0.40 -12.35
N ASN A 265 -0.23 0.29 -13.23
CA ASN A 265 1.12 0.79 -12.93
C ASN A 265 1.77 1.40 -14.18
N GLU A 266 1.03 2.24 -14.88
CA GLU A 266 1.53 3.01 -16.02
C GLU A 266 2.20 4.31 -15.55
N ALA A 267 2.94 4.98 -16.42
CA ALA A 267 3.66 6.21 -16.08
C ALA A 267 2.73 7.27 -15.45
N ASP A 268 1.58 7.47 -16.06
CA ASP A 268 0.61 8.53 -15.68
C ASP A 268 -0.68 7.99 -15.07
N ASN A 269 -0.80 6.67 -14.89
CA ASN A 269 -1.98 6.05 -14.31
C ASN A 269 -1.61 4.94 -13.33
N LYS A 270 -1.85 5.20 -12.04
CA LYS A 270 -1.58 4.28 -10.93
C LYS A 270 -2.88 3.79 -10.26
N GLU A 271 -4.03 4.02 -10.88
CA GLU A 271 -5.36 3.77 -10.32
C GLU A 271 -5.47 2.41 -9.63
N VAL A 272 -6.01 2.42 -8.42
CA VAL A 272 -6.46 1.21 -7.73
C VAL A 272 -7.86 0.89 -8.21
N LEU A 273 -7.99 -0.26 -8.87
CA LEU A 273 -9.26 -0.74 -9.45
C LEU A 273 -10.16 -1.35 -8.39
N GLN A 274 -9.55 -2.03 -7.41
CA GLN A 274 -10.23 -2.64 -6.27
C GLN A 274 -9.25 -2.84 -5.11
N SER A 275 -9.76 -2.73 -3.87
CA SER A 275 -9.01 -2.99 -2.64
C SER A 275 -9.83 -3.87 -1.70
N VAL A 276 -9.15 -4.76 -0.98
CA VAL A 276 -9.77 -5.63 0.04
C VAL A 276 -8.80 -5.81 1.20
N GLU A 277 -9.34 -5.89 2.41
CA GLU A 277 -8.57 -6.21 3.62
C GLU A 277 -9.16 -7.45 4.29
N ALA A 278 -8.29 -8.35 4.78
CA ALA A 278 -8.65 -9.49 5.61
C ALA A 278 -7.89 -9.43 6.95
N LYS A 279 -8.62 -9.66 8.06
CA LYS A 279 -8.12 -9.55 9.44
C LYS A 279 -8.03 -10.89 10.12
#